data_e6df0674325e234d36546e82bdc585de
#
_entry.id   e6df0674325e234d36546e82bdc585de
#
_cell.length_a   1.000
_cell.length_b   1.000
_cell.length_c   1.000
_cell.angle_alpha   90.00
_cell.angle_beta   90.00
_cell.angle_gamma   90.00
#
_symmetry.space_group_name_H-M   'P 1'
#
loop_
_entity.id
_entity.type
_entity.pdbx_description
1 polymer ?
#
loop_
_entity_poly.entity_id
_entity_poly.type
_entity_poly.pdbx_seq_one_letter_code
_entity_poly.pdbx_strand_id
1 'polypeptide(L)'
;MNSHRGGIGAGLGLLLLAGHAMAASGEPDYRFKGKISRNVLENYLSRSITMTELYRSPGNLEDDLRMLKNIGAKFVGRAIYLWGGEARIADPQFLAQGREMVSRIHRNDPDVVVQAAAFEIVTEGIGKVPVPGWVFREFGQKPESRNFDYAKMLFPDKKMVDHWRRGSSVPDICQVETKMWFFFLAASYMNIGIEAIHFGQLDLMGRNDRQYRNWADLLKHVRGYAARKARRKFLICDAHVPRAGPVVDGRLLLDFHSFPLRPKEVADSPQKAVLAVGYSDALYGRSNGGTTPSGWRCEHLPYLVEFDNFGGTRAPGQSSQARGPSIFTWGFDEITWFAWQPEGYRNEWLHYAWNWLKEHDRNGFLQMPGGRMLTNGPPSAEAGGGRIRWYFANAKSAACPQGFSQEETIKAIWDEDTRK
;
A
#
# COMPACT_ATOMS: atom_id res chain seq x y z
N MET A 1 -58.07 -68.37 -22.14
CA MET A 1 -57.05 -68.74 -23.14
C MET A 1 -55.94 -67.75 -23.10
N ASN A 2 -54.76 -68.23 -22.74
CA ASN A 2 -53.43 -67.78 -23.02
C ASN A 2 -53.11 -66.34 -22.59
N SER A 3 -52.27 -66.12 -21.62
CA SER A 3 -50.84 -66.46 -21.30
C SER A 3 -49.91 -65.32 -21.80
N HIS A 4 -49.21 -64.73 -21.02
CA HIS A 4 -47.81 -64.85 -20.66
C HIS A 4 -47.02 -63.52 -20.50
N ARG A 5 -46.29 -63.50 -19.39
CA ARG A 5 -44.89 -62.97 -19.14
C ARG A 5 -44.69 -61.45 -19.21
N GLY A 6 -44.28 -60.77 -18.24
CA GLY A 6 -43.13 -61.05 -17.36
C GLY A 6 -41.94 -60.21 -17.84
N GLY A 7 -41.62 -59.11 -17.18
CA GLY A 7 -40.44 -58.31 -17.48
C GLY A 7 -40.11 -57.41 -16.29
N ILE A 8 -39.17 -57.88 -15.45
CA ILE A 8 -38.59 -57.15 -14.33
C ILE A 8 -37.57 -56.23 -14.94
N GLY A 9 -37.84 -54.91 -14.86
CA GLY A 9 -36.86 -53.85 -15.17
C GLY A 9 -36.20 -53.34 -13.89
N ALA A 10 -34.98 -53.77 -13.66
CA ALA A 10 -34.13 -53.22 -12.58
C ALA A 10 -33.70 -51.78 -12.91
N GLY A 11 -34.25 -50.80 -12.19
CA GLY A 11 -33.78 -49.42 -12.24
C GLY A 11 -32.47 -49.29 -11.47
N LEU A 12 -31.38 -49.10 -12.19
CA LEU A 12 -30.07 -48.70 -11.61
C LEU A 12 -30.17 -47.24 -11.17
N GLY A 13 -30.34 -47.01 -9.85
CA GLY A 13 -30.21 -45.68 -9.27
C GLY A 13 -28.75 -45.28 -9.26
N LEU A 14 -28.39 -44.32 -10.11
CA LEU A 14 -27.09 -43.64 -10.04
C LEU A 14 -27.07 -42.70 -8.81
N LEU A 15 -26.47 -43.14 -7.73
CA LEU A 15 -26.11 -42.26 -6.62
C LEU A 15 -24.97 -41.36 -7.10
N LEU A 16 -25.29 -40.10 -7.42
CA LEU A 16 -24.31 -39.01 -7.54
C LEU A 16 -23.78 -38.70 -6.14
N LEU A 17 -22.67 -39.29 -5.77
CA LEU A 17 -21.84 -38.86 -4.68
C LEU A 17 -21.27 -37.47 -5.05
N ALA A 18 -21.91 -36.42 -4.59
CA ALA A 18 -21.32 -35.10 -4.53
C ALA A 18 -20.13 -35.15 -3.58
N GLY A 19 -18.96 -35.41 -4.12
CA GLY A 19 -17.69 -35.26 -3.40
C GLY A 19 -17.52 -33.82 -3.00
N HIS A 20 -17.84 -33.49 -1.75
CA HIS A 20 -17.33 -32.29 -1.11
C HIS A 20 -15.82 -32.48 -1.04
N ALA A 21 -15.08 -31.81 -1.93
CA ALA A 21 -13.66 -31.63 -1.81
C ALA A 21 -13.47 -30.83 -0.50
N MET A 22 -13.12 -31.49 0.57
CA MET A 22 -12.57 -30.84 1.76
C MET A 22 -11.30 -30.11 1.30
N ALA A 23 -11.35 -28.77 1.27
CA ALA A 23 -10.17 -27.96 1.06
C ALA A 23 -9.14 -28.38 2.10
N ALA A 24 -8.00 -28.88 1.66
CA ALA A 24 -6.89 -29.18 2.56
C ALA A 24 -6.51 -27.88 3.26
N SER A 25 -6.53 -27.88 4.59
CA SER A 25 -6.09 -26.80 5.46
C SER A 25 -4.55 -26.71 5.41
N GLY A 26 -4.01 -26.27 4.27
CA GLY A 26 -2.58 -25.98 4.09
C GLY A 26 -2.29 -24.57 4.58
N GLU A 27 -1.10 -24.36 5.16
CA GLU A 27 -0.60 -23.03 5.48
C GLU A 27 -0.64 -22.12 4.24
N PRO A 28 -0.90 -20.79 4.40
CA PRO A 28 -0.93 -19.85 3.27
C PRO A 28 0.39 -19.86 2.49
N ASP A 29 0.31 -19.96 1.16
CA ASP A 29 1.49 -19.92 0.29
C ASP A 29 1.91 -18.48 0.02
N TYR A 30 3.20 -18.16 0.25
CA TYR A 30 3.84 -16.87 0.01
C TYR A 30 4.93 -16.94 -1.08
N ARG A 31 5.05 -18.06 -1.80
CA ARG A 31 6.10 -18.29 -2.79
C ARG A 31 5.70 -17.75 -4.16
N PHE A 32 6.53 -16.89 -4.72
CA PHE A 32 6.41 -16.45 -6.10
C PHE A 32 7.78 -16.10 -6.71
N LYS A 33 7.88 -16.19 -8.03
CA LYS A 33 9.05 -15.78 -8.80
C LYS A 33 8.67 -15.50 -10.25
N GLY A 34 9.06 -14.33 -10.78
CA GLY A 34 8.76 -13.89 -12.14
C GLY A 34 7.32 -13.48 -12.38
N LYS A 35 6.38 -14.01 -11.61
CA LYS A 35 4.94 -13.67 -11.58
C LYS A 35 4.37 -14.05 -10.23
N ILE A 36 3.25 -13.43 -9.85
CA ILE A 36 2.53 -13.73 -8.62
C ILE A 36 1.09 -14.20 -8.97
N SER A 37 0.64 -15.30 -8.37
CA SER A 37 -0.76 -15.74 -8.52
C SER A 37 -1.69 -14.86 -7.68
N ARG A 38 -2.99 -14.86 -8.02
CA ARG A 38 -4.00 -14.12 -7.26
C ARG A 38 -3.99 -14.54 -5.79
N ASN A 39 -4.03 -15.84 -5.52
CA ASN A 39 -4.07 -16.38 -4.16
C ASN A 39 -2.84 -15.96 -3.34
N VAL A 40 -1.65 -16.05 -3.90
CA VAL A 40 -0.41 -15.63 -3.22
C VAL A 40 -0.42 -14.12 -2.95
N LEU A 41 -0.88 -13.31 -3.90
CA LEU A 41 -1.02 -11.86 -3.69
C LEU A 41 -2.02 -11.56 -2.56
N GLU A 42 -3.20 -12.17 -2.57
CA GLU A 42 -4.23 -11.98 -1.54
C GLU A 42 -3.75 -12.45 -0.16
N ASN A 43 -2.94 -13.52 -0.08
CA ASN A 43 -2.28 -13.92 1.16
C ASN A 43 -1.37 -12.82 1.72
N TYR A 44 -0.58 -12.13 0.86
CA TYR A 44 0.21 -10.98 1.27
C TYR A 44 -0.65 -9.81 1.74
N LEU A 45 -1.70 -9.46 0.98
CA LEU A 45 -2.58 -8.33 1.30
C LEU A 45 -3.32 -8.56 2.62
N SER A 46 -3.70 -9.80 2.94
CA SER A 46 -4.37 -10.16 4.20
C SER A 46 -3.46 -10.09 5.44
N ARG A 47 -2.15 -9.97 5.26
CA ARG A 47 -1.15 -9.83 6.34
C ARG A 47 -0.32 -8.55 6.16
N SER A 48 -0.99 -7.48 5.70
CA SER A 48 -0.36 -6.20 5.37
C SER A 48 -0.42 -5.21 6.52
N ILE A 49 0.70 -4.53 6.79
CA ILE A 49 0.85 -3.50 7.81
C ILE A 49 1.67 -2.32 7.27
N THR A 50 1.28 -1.09 7.60
CA THR A 50 2.04 0.12 7.24
C THR A 50 3.11 0.40 8.29
N MET A 51 4.38 0.47 7.87
CA MET A 51 5.53 0.80 8.73
C MET A 51 6.35 1.92 8.09
N THR A 52 5.78 3.13 8.05
CA THR A 52 6.44 4.26 7.36
C THR A 52 7.81 4.57 7.96
N GLU A 53 8.80 4.75 7.08
CA GLU A 53 10.19 5.09 7.46
C GLU A 53 10.87 4.09 8.43
N LEU A 54 10.47 2.83 8.42
CA LEU A 54 11.07 1.78 9.25
C LEU A 54 12.60 1.71 9.10
N TYR A 55 13.14 2.07 7.92
CA TYR A 55 14.59 2.07 7.65
C TYR A 55 15.39 2.97 8.61
N ARG A 56 14.80 4.02 9.17
CA ARG A 56 15.43 4.91 10.16
C ARG A 56 14.86 4.77 11.56
N SER A 57 13.87 3.89 11.71
CA SER A 57 13.20 3.55 12.95
C SER A 57 12.90 4.76 13.83
N PRO A 58 11.84 5.52 13.55
CA PRO A 58 11.43 6.64 14.42
C PRO A 58 11.14 6.23 15.87
N GLY A 59 10.87 4.93 16.08
CA GLY A 59 10.72 4.28 17.38
C GLY A 59 11.95 3.45 17.77
N ASN A 60 11.77 2.13 17.84
CA ASN A 60 12.82 1.15 18.17
C ASN A 60 12.78 -0.01 17.17
N LEU A 61 13.76 -0.08 16.28
CA LEU A 61 13.80 -1.09 15.20
C LEU A 61 13.74 -2.53 15.74
N GLU A 62 14.39 -2.83 16.87
CA GLU A 62 14.35 -4.17 17.47
C GLU A 62 12.94 -4.55 17.89
N ASP A 63 12.24 -3.63 18.53
CA ASP A 63 10.87 -3.86 18.97
C ASP A 63 9.88 -3.88 17.78
N ASP A 64 10.10 -3.05 16.76
CA ASP A 64 9.32 -3.09 15.53
C ASP A 64 9.46 -4.45 14.81
N LEU A 65 10.68 -4.98 14.71
CA LEU A 65 10.93 -6.30 14.11
C LEU A 65 10.36 -7.44 14.97
N ARG A 66 10.42 -7.33 16.30
CA ARG A 66 9.77 -8.25 17.24
C ARG A 66 8.25 -8.25 17.01
N MET A 67 7.63 -7.07 16.97
CA MET A 67 6.19 -6.93 16.72
C MET A 67 5.80 -7.55 15.37
N LEU A 68 6.49 -7.19 14.27
CA LEU A 68 6.20 -7.76 12.94
C LEU A 68 6.23 -9.29 12.94
N LYS A 69 7.20 -9.89 13.64
CA LYS A 69 7.29 -11.34 13.81
C LYS A 69 6.13 -11.89 14.66
N ASN A 70 5.80 -11.24 15.79
CA ASN A 70 4.74 -11.68 16.71
C ASN A 70 3.37 -11.71 16.02
N ILE A 71 3.04 -10.68 15.23
CA ILE A 71 1.76 -10.61 14.52
C ILE A 71 1.75 -11.44 13.21
N GLY A 72 2.87 -11.97 12.77
CA GLY A 72 2.97 -12.74 11.52
C GLY A 72 2.77 -11.89 10.26
N ALA A 73 3.26 -10.65 10.25
CA ALA A 73 3.19 -9.75 9.09
C ALA A 73 3.92 -10.33 7.88
N LYS A 74 3.31 -10.23 6.68
CA LYS A 74 3.89 -10.72 5.42
C LYS A 74 4.09 -9.62 4.39
N PHE A 75 3.41 -8.48 4.51
CA PHE A 75 3.59 -7.32 3.65
C PHE A 75 3.81 -6.07 4.50
N VAL A 76 5.04 -5.52 4.45
CA VAL A 76 5.44 -4.35 5.23
C VAL A 76 5.43 -3.13 4.31
N GLY A 77 4.40 -2.32 4.43
CA GLY A 77 4.13 -1.18 3.55
C GLY A 77 4.95 0.06 3.88
N ARG A 78 5.44 0.74 2.85
CA ARG A 78 6.10 2.06 2.90
C ARG A 78 7.31 2.15 3.84
N ALA A 79 8.04 1.05 3.98
CA ALA A 79 9.15 0.94 4.92
C ALA A 79 10.32 1.89 4.62
N ILE A 80 10.50 2.30 3.35
CA ILE A 80 11.49 3.29 2.90
C ILE A 80 10.90 4.16 1.79
N TYR A 81 11.11 5.48 1.89
CA TYR A 81 10.72 6.43 0.85
C TYR A 81 11.43 7.78 1.01
N LEU A 82 11.25 8.64 0.01
CA LEU A 82 11.61 10.06 0.03
C LEU A 82 10.33 10.88 -0.21
N TRP A 83 10.02 11.80 0.69
CA TRP A 83 9.01 12.84 0.49
C TRP A 83 9.74 14.18 0.30
N GLY A 84 10.19 14.45 -0.93
CA GLY A 84 11.22 15.46 -1.18
C GLY A 84 12.58 15.02 -0.62
N GLY A 85 13.56 15.94 -0.62
CA GLY A 85 14.91 15.63 -0.13
C GLY A 85 15.64 14.58 -0.96
N GLU A 86 15.46 14.60 -2.28
CA GLU A 86 15.95 13.64 -3.25
C GLU A 86 17.46 13.44 -3.18
N ALA A 87 18.19 14.49 -2.80
CA ALA A 87 19.65 14.42 -2.62
C ALA A 87 20.11 13.32 -1.64
N ARG A 88 19.22 12.89 -0.74
CA ARG A 88 19.50 11.76 0.18
C ARG A 88 19.74 10.44 -0.53
N ILE A 89 19.24 10.24 -1.77
CA ILE A 89 19.51 9.02 -2.52
C ILE A 89 21.01 8.87 -2.87
N ALA A 90 21.72 10.00 -2.95
CA ALA A 90 23.16 10.03 -3.17
C ALA A 90 23.98 9.85 -1.87
N ASP A 91 23.33 9.90 -0.69
CA ASP A 91 23.95 9.55 0.57
C ASP A 91 24.07 8.02 0.69
N PRO A 92 25.29 7.47 0.77
CA PRO A 92 25.49 6.03 0.92
C PRO A 92 24.79 5.43 2.13
N GLN A 93 24.58 6.22 3.21
CA GLN A 93 23.94 5.72 4.43
C GLN A 93 22.43 5.49 4.23
N PHE A 94 21.75 6.27 3.39
CA PHE A 94 20.32 6.10 3.14
C PHE A 94 19.99 4.69 2.62
N LEU A 95 20.65 4.28 1.54
CA LEU A 95 20.44 2.94 0.97
C LEU A 95 21.05 1.83 1.84
N ALA A 96 22.13 2.11 2.58
CA ALA A 96 22.73 1.14 3.50
C ALA A 96 21.78 0.82 4.67
N GLN A 97 21.16 1.81 5.27
CA GLN A 97 20.14 1.63 6.33
C GLN A 97 18.93 0.84 5.78
N GLY A 98 18.44 1.21 4.58
CA GLY A 98 17.37 0.45 3.92
C GLY A 98 17.75 -1.01 3.68
N ARG A 99 18.96 -1.30 3.22
CA ARG A 99 19.45 -2.66 3.01
C ARG A 99 19.54 -3.44 4.32
N GLU A 100 20.06 -2.84 5.38
CA GLU A 100 20.16 -3.50 6.69
C GLU A 100 18.77 -3.83 7.25
N MET A 101 17.82 -2.89 7.19
CA MET A 101 16.43 -3.15 7.58
C MET A 101 15.84 -4.34 6.81
N VAL A 102 15.92 -4.32 5.46
CA VAL A 102 15.39 -5.41 4.62
C VAL A 102 16.08 -6.74 4.95
N SER A 103 17.42 -6.74 5.12
CA SER A 103 18.17 -7.94 5.45
C SER A 103 17.77 -8.52 6.80
N ARG A 104 17.46 -7.68 7.78
CA ARG A 104 17.00 -8.12 9.10
C ARG A 104 15.60 -8.72 9.05
N ILE A 105 14.69 -8.10 8.31
CA ILE A 105 13.34 -8.65 8.07
C ILE A 105 13.46 -10.02 7.41
N HIS A 106 14.24 -10.16 6.34
CA HIS A 106 14.38 -11.42 5.60
C HIS A 106 15.15 -12.51 6.37
N ARG A 107 16.04 -12.15 7.33
CA ARG A 107 16.63 -13.13 8.25
C ARG A 107 15.60 -13.73 9.21
N ASN A 108 14.63 -12.93 9.64
CA ASN A 108 13.55 -13.38 10.52
C ASN A 108 12.50 -14.20 9.76
N ASP A 109 12.12 -13.74 8.57
CA ASP A 109 11.15 -14.38 7.71
C ASP A 109 11.42 -14.01 6.23
N PRO A 110 11.99 -14.93 5.42
CA PRO A 110 12.33 -14.68 4.03
C PRO A 110 11.10 -14.50 3.12
N ASP A 111 9.91 -14.84 3.59
CA ASP A 111 8.68 -14.69 2.82
C ASP A 111 8.08 -13.28 2.92
N VAL A 112 8.50 -12.46 3.88
CA VAL A 112 8.01 -11.08 4.00
C VAL A 112 8.38 -10.27 2.76
N VAL A 113 7.39 -9.60 2.18
CA VAL A 113 7.57 -8.56 1.16
C VAL A 113 7.72 -7.20 1.83
N VAL A 114 8.79 -6.48 1.49
CA VAL A 114 9.04 -5.12 1.96
C VAL A 114 8.76 -4.13 0.82
N GLN A 115 7.91 -3.14 1.08
CA GLN A 115 7.51 -2.13 0.11
C GLN A 115 8.22 -0.80 0.37
N ALA A 116 8.72 -0.19 -0.71
CA ALA A 116 9.10 1.21 -0.76
C ALA A 116 7.97 2.08 -1.31
N ALA A 117 8.11 3.42 -1.23
CA ALA A 117 7.23 4.32 -1.95
C ALA A 117 8.01 5.33 -2.80
N ALA A 118 7.45 5.67 -3.96
CA ALA A 118 7.85 6.73 -4.86
C ALA A 118 6.66 7.67 -5.02
N PHE A 119 6.68 8.78 -4.29
CA PHE A 119 5.54 9.68 -4.18
C PHE A 119 5.49 10.75 -5.27
N GLU A 120 4.35 11.37 -5.42
CA GLU A 120 4.00 12.44 -6.35
C GLU A 120 4.63 13.80 -5.98
N ILE A 121 5.91 13.78 -5.64
CA ILE A 121 6.65 14.97 -5.25
C ILE A 121 8.03 14.98 -5.89
N VAL A 122 8.44 16.15 -6.35
CA VAL A 122 9.82 16.48 -6.72
C VAL A 122 10.16 17.86 -6.21
N THR A 123 11.40 18.05 -5.72
CA THR A 123 11.87 19.34 -5.24
C THR A 123 13.09 19.82 -6.05
N GLU A 124 13.43 21.11 -5.94
CA GLU A 124 14.66 21.67 -6.53
C GLU A 124 15.92 20.89 -6.06
N GLY A 125 15.83 20.16 -4.95
CA GLY A 125 16.90 19.30 -4.43
C GLY A 125 17.31 18.18 -5.38
N ILE A 126 16.45 17.81 -6.34
CA ILE A 126 16.75 16.79 -7.36
C ILE A 126 17.97 17.19 -8.22
N GLY A 127 18.20 18.49 -8.39
CA GLY A 127 19.37 19.03 -9.11
C GLY A 127 20.73 18.70 -8.46
N LYS A 128 20.75 18.06 -7.31
CA LYS A 128 21.94 17.54 -6.65
C LYS A 128 22.18 16.04 -6.89
N VAL A 129 21.29 15.37 -7.62
CA VAL A 129 21.35 13.92 -7.86
C VAL A 129 21.89 13.66 -9.26
N PRO A 130 23.07 13.05 -9.40
CA PRO A 130 23.62 12.67 -10.71
C PRO A 130 22.72 11.66 -11.42
N VAL A 131 22.53 11.81 -12.72
CA VAL A 131 21.87 10.79 -13.55
C VAL A 131 22.88 9.74 -13.95
N PRO A 132 22.75 8.47 -13.48
CA PRO A 132 23.68 7.42 -13.90
C PRO A 132 23.55 7.11 -15.38
N GLY A 133 24.68 6.85 -16.05
CA GLY A 133 24.71 6.58 -17.50
C GLY A 133 23.83 5.39 -17.94
N TRP A 134 23.58 4.41 -17.04
CA TRP A 134 22.71 3.28 -17.34
C TRP A 134 21.20 3.69 -17.35
N VAL A 135 20.81 4.72 -16.62
CA VAL A 135 19.45 5.28 -16.66
C VAL A 135 19.17 5.90 -18.02
N PHE A 136 20.09 6.71 -18.55
CA PHE A 136 19.97 7.25 -19.92
C PHE A 136 19.75 6.14 -20.94
N ARG A 137 20.61 5.09 -20.89
CA ARG A 137 20.53 3.96 -21.85
C ARG A 137 19.21 3.20 -21.77
N GLU A 138 18.65 3.04 -20.57
CA GLU A 138 17.35 2.38 -20.42
C GLU A 138 16.22 3.10 -21.16
N PHE A 139 16.30 4.44 -21.27
CA PHE A 139 15.33 5.25 -22.01
C PHE A 139 15.80 5.63 -23.43
N GLY A 140 16.78 4.91 -23.97
CA GLY A 140 17.31 5.17 -25.32
C GLY A 140 17.99 6.52 -25.49
N GLN A 141 18.40 7.16 -24.37
CA GLN A 141 19.11 8.45 -24.38
C GLN A 141 20.62 8.25 -24.41
N LYS A 142 21.35 9.18 -25.05
CA LYS A 142 22.80 9.21 -24.93
C LYS A 142 23.22 9.62 -23.52
N PRO A 143 24.12 8.87 -22.86
CA PRO A 143 24.62 9.24 -21.54
C PRO A 143 25.27 10.62 -21.53
N GLU A 144 24.92 11.41 -20.53
CA GLU A 144 25.44 12.75 -20.26
C GLU A 144 26.00 12.81 -18.83
N SER A 145 27.00 13.66 -18.61
CA SER A 145 27.49 13.98 -17.26
C SER A 145 26.71 15.17 -16.71
N ARG A 146 25.55 14.88 -16.11
CA ARG A 146 24.67 15.89 -15.50
C ARG A 146 23.84 15.32 -14.34
N ASN A 147 23.27 16.19 -13.56
CA ASN A 147 22.26 15.85 -12.57
C ASN A 147 20.86 15.82 -13.22
N PHE A 148 19.88 15.27 -12.46
CA PHE A 148 18.48 15.41 -12.82
C PHE A 148 18.08 16.90 -12.88
N ASP A 149 17.13 17.21 -13.74
CA ASP A 149 16.69 18.57 -14.01
C ASP A 149 15.24 18.76 -13.53
N TYR A 150 15.08 19.50 -12.44
CA TYR A 150 13.77 19.79 -11.86
C TYR A 150 12.78 20.39 -12.87
N ALA A 151 13.24 21.37 -13.66
CA ALA A 151 12.37 22.06 -14.62
C ALA A 151 11.85 21.12 -15.73
N LYS A 152 12.63 20.11 -16.11
CA LYS A 152 12.24 19.10 -17.10
C LYS A 152 11.25 18.03 -16.56
N MET A 153 10.97 18.04 -15.26
CA MET A 153 9.99 17.14 -14.64
C MET A 153 8.60 17.77 -14.52
N LEU A 154 8.50 19.10 -14.66
CA LEU A 154 7.29 19.83 -14.35
C LEU A 154 6.28 19.78 -15.51
N PHE A 155 5.01 20.01 -15.15
CA PHE A 155 3.95 20.20 -16.14
C PHE A 155 4.24 21.44 -17.01
N PRO A 156 4.18 21.33 -18.36
CA PRO A 156 4.46 22.46 -19.25
C PRO A 156 3.55 23.68 -19.03
N ASP A 157 2.31 23.43 -18.59
CA ASP A 157 1.32 24.47 -18.26
C ASP A 157 1.49 25.04 -16.83
N LYS A 158 2.50 24.60 -16.11
CA LYS A 158 2.87 25.03 -14.75
C LYS A 158 1.78 24.83 -13.66
N LYS A 159 0.68 24.12 -13.95
CA LYS A 159 -0.45 23.98 -13.02
C LYS A 159 -0.12 23.29 -11.69
N MET A 160 0.92 22.45 -11.67
CA MET A 160 1.30 21.69 -10.49
C MET A 160 2.64 22.13 -9.90
N VAL A 161 3.15 23.30 -10.35
CA VAL A 161 4.34 23.91 -9.78
C VAL A 161 4.01 24.44 -8.39
N ASP A 162 4.91 24.21 -7.42
CA ASP A 162 4.77 24.64 -6.03
C ASP A 162 3.50 24.08 -5.35
N HIS A 163 2.96 22.98 -5.86
CA HIS A 163 1.72 22.37 -5.35
C HIS A 163 1.78 22.05 -3.86
N TRP A 164 2.90 21.51 -3.39
CA TRP A 164 3.08 21.16 -1.98
C TRP A 164 3.59 22.34 -1.16
N ARG A 165 4.53 23.08 -1.71
CA ARG A 165 5.13 24.31 -1.18
C ARG A 165 6.09 24.88 -2.23
N ARG A 166 6.59 26.10 -2.02
CA ARG A 166 7.58 26.72 -2.88
C ARG A 166 8.79 25.81 -3.11
N GLY A 167 9.18 25.58 -4.36
CA GLY A 167 10.24 24.67 -4.76
C GLY A 167 9.91 23.18 -4.58
N SER A 168 8.62 22.83 -4.46
CA SER A 168 8.16 21.46 -4.25
C SER A 168 6.86 21.21 -5.03
N SER A 169 6.97 20.47 -6.12
CA SER A 169 5.94 20.32 -7.15
C SER A 169 5.51 18.87 -7.34
N VAL A 170 4.38 18.68 -8.02
CA VAL A 170 4.01 17.36 -8.56
C VAL A 170 4.71 17.19 -9.91
N PRO A 171 5.48 16.12 -10.14
CA PRO A 171 6.11 15.85 -11.42
C PRO A 171 5.09 15.33 -12.45
N ASP A 172 5.26 15.70 -13.72
CA ASP A 172 4.46 15.19 -14.84
C ASP A 172 5.06 13.89 -15.39
N ILE A 173 4.31 12.80 -15.34
CA ILE A 173 4.76 11.49 -15.84
C ILE A 173 4.97 11.46 -17.35
N CYS A 174 4.42 12.42 -18.10
CA CYS A 174 4.66 12.58 -19.53
C CYS A 174 6.09 13.01 -19.86
N GLN A 175 6.82 13.54 -18.87
CA GLN A 175 8.21 13.99 -19.06
C GLN A 175 9.18 12.81 -18.95
N VAL A 176 10.10 12.71 -19.90
CA VAL A 176 11.15 11.67 -19.88
C VAL A 176 12.00 11.78 -18.60
N GLU A 177 12.32 12.99 -18.16
CA GLU A 177 13.11 13.22 -16.96
C GLU A 177 12.41 12.66 -15.70
N THR A 178 11.09 12.83 -15.59
CA THR A 178 10.28 12.23 -14.52
C THR A 178 10.35 10.70 -14.59
N LYS A 179 10.17 10.09 -15.77
CA LYS A 179 10.26 8.64 -15.93
C LYS A 179 11.64 8.11 -15.56
N MET A 180 12.70 8.80 -15.95
CA MET A 180 14.08 8.45 -15.60
C MET A 180 14.30 8.48 -14.07
N TRP A 181 13.78 9.49 -13.38
CA TRP A 181 13.86 9.61 -11.92
C TRP A 181 13.14 8.46 -11.21
N PHE A 182 11.86 8.22 -11.55
CA PHE A 182 11.08 7.16 -10.92
C PHE A 182 11.66 5.77 -11.19
N PHE A 183 12.19 5.55 -12.39
CA PHE A 183 12.90 4.33 -12.71
C PHE A 183 14.19 4.17 -11.88
N PHE A 184 15.00 5.23 -11.78
CA PHE A 184 16.22 5.23 -10.97
C PHE A 184 15.91 4.93 -9.50
N LEU A 185 14.88 5.55 -8.94
CA LEU A 185 14.45 5.34 -7.57
C LEU A 185 13.99 3.89 -7.35
N ALA A 186 13.13 3.38 -8.25
CA ALA A 186 12.65 2.00 -8.20
C ALA A 186 13.81 0.99 -8.30
N ALA A 187 14.74 1.19 -9.22
CA ALA A 187 15.92 0.33 -9.37
C ALA A 187 16.82 0.37 -8.13
N SER A 188 17.02 1.56 -7.53
CA SER A 188 17.80 1.72 -6.30
C SER A 188 17.19 0.96 -5.14
N TYR A 189 15.88 1.00 -4.99
CA TYR A 189 15.15 0.23 -3.97
C TYR A 189 15.21 -1.29 -4.24
N MET A 190 15.03 -1.74 -5.48
CA MET A 190 15.20 -3.16 -5.81
C MET A 190 16.61 -3.68 -5.49
N ASN A 191 17.66 -2.86 -5.68
CA ASN A 191 19.04 -3.23 -5.40
C ASN A 191 19.36 -3.39 -3.91
N ILE A 192 18.49 -2.93 -3.02
CA ILE A 192 18.61 -3.17 -1.57
C ILE A 192 17.65 -4.25 -1.06
N GLY A 193 16.93 -4.94 -1.98
CA GLY A 193 16.07 -6.07 -1.64
C GLY A 193 14.59 -5.74 -1.51
N ILE A 194 14.14 -4.54 -1.86
CA ILE A 194 12.72 -4.15 -1.91
C ILE A 194 12.01 -4.97 -3.01
N GLU A 195 10.80 -5.42 -2.72
CA GLU A 195 10.01 -6.34 -3.57
C GLU A 195 8.64 -5.78 -3.97
N ALA A 196 8.27 -4.63 -3.42
CA ALA A 196 7.07 -3.89 -3.81
C ALA A 196 7.34 -2.38 -3.84
N ILE A 197 6.66 -1.65 -4.74
CA ILE A 197 6.71 -0.18 -4.79
C ILE A 197 5.30 0.39 -4.93
N HIS A 198 5.01 1.32 -4.03
CA HIS A 198 3.85 2.18 -4.09
C HIS A 198 4.17 3.47 -4.85
N PHE A 199 3.44 3.76 -5.94
CA PHE A 199 3.69 4.93 -6.81
C PHE A 199 2.75 6.10 -6.50
N GLY A 200 2.53 6.40 -5.22
CA GLY A 200 1.79 7.57 -4.76
C GLY A 200 0.45 7.81 -5.47
N GLN A 201 0.08 9.07 -5.65
CA GLN A 201 -1.13 9.46 -6.36
C GLN A 201 -0.90 9.47 -7.89
N LEU A 202 -1.07 8.31 -8.51
CA LEU A 202 -0.81 8.08 -9.93
C LEU A 202 -1.56 9.06 -10.84
N ASP A 203 -2.83 9.34 -10.55
CA ASP A 203 -3.66 10.25 -11.35
C ASP A 203 -3.23 11.73 -11.23
N LEU A 204 -2.65 12.12 -10.09
CA LEU A 204 -2.16 13.48 -9.89
C LEU A 204 -0.96 13.77 -10.81
N MET A 205 0.00 12.84 -10.88
CA MET A 205 1.14 12.91 -11.80
C MET A 205 0.74 12.66 -13.26
N GLY A 206 -0.35 11.93 -13.47
CA GLY A 206 -0.89 11.53 -14.78
C GLY A 206 -1.95 12.47 -15.35
N ARG A 207 -2.10 13.72 -14.87
CA ARG A 207 -3.14 14.66 -15.36
C ARG A 207 -3.14 14.85 -16.88
N ASN A 208 -1.97 14.81 -17.51
CA ASN A 208 -1.78 14.90 -18.96
C ASN A 208 -1.72 13.51 -19.64
N ASP A 209 -1.61 12.43 -18.88
CA ASP A 209 -1.55 11.03 -19.36
C ASP A 209 -2.94 10.35 -19.27
N ARG A 210 -3.95 10.92 -19.93
CA ARG A 210 -5.36 10.47 -19.83
C ARG A 210 -5.58 9.00 -20.18
N GLN A 211 -4.68 8.39 -20.95
CA GLN A 211 -4.74 6.98 -21.38
C GLN A 211 -3.71 6.11 -20.65
N TYR A 212 -3.04 6.63 -19.64
CA TYR A 212 -1.99 5.94 -18.86
C TYR A 212 -0.83 5.36 -19.69
N ARG A 213 -0.60 5.88 -20.91
CA ARG A 213 0.46 5.37 -21.79
C ARG A 213 1.86 5.64 -21.25
N ASN A 214 2.09 6.79 -20.63
CA ASN A 214 3.37 7.13 -20.02
C ASN A 214 3.60 6.32 -18.72
N TRP A 215 2.56 6.07 -17.95
CA TRP A 215 2.63 5.14 -16.83
C TRP A 215 2.93 3.71 -17.28
N ALA A 216 2.29 3.23 -18.34
CA ALA A 216 2.57 1.91 -18.92
C ALA A 216 4.02 1.80 -19.39
N ASP A 217 4.56 2.84 -20.01
CA ASP A 217 5.96 2.92 -20.45
C ASP A 217 6.92 2.86 -19.26
N LEU A 218 6.74 3.69 -18.23
CA LEU A 218 7.55 3.63 -17.01
C LEU A 218 7.52 2.24 -16.37
N LEU A 219 6.32 1.68 -16.14
CA LEU A 219 6.18 0.39 -15.49
C LEU A 219 6.77 -0.78 -16.31
N LYS A 220 6.80 -0.65 -17.65
CA LYS A 220 7.51 -1.60 -18.52
C LYS A 220 9.02 -1.62 -18.21
N HIS A 221 9.65 -0.45 -18.12
CA HIS A 221 11.06 -0.33 -17.75
C HIS A 221 11.34 -0.87 -16.35
N VAL A 222 10.52 -0.50 -15.38
CA VAL A 222 10.63 -0.96 -13.97
C VAL A 222 10.54 -2.48 -13.90
N ARG A 223 9.53 -3.09 -14.53
CA ARG A 223 9.37 -4.56 -14.54
C ARG A 223 10.47 -5.27 -15.33
N GLY A 224 10.94 -4.67 -16.43
CA GLY A 224 12.09 -5.17 -17.17
C GLY A 224 13.34 -5.24 -16.31
N TYR A 225 13.59 -4.21 -15.49
CA TYR A 225 14.69 -4.22 -14.52
C TYR A 225 14.46 -5.29 -13.43
N ALA A 226 13.25 -5.38 -12.89
CA ALA A 226 12.91 -6.38 -11.87
C ALA A 226 13.16 -7.81 -12.34
N ALA A 227 12.76 -8.15 -13.57
CA ALA A 227 12.99 -9.47 -14.16
C ALA A 227 14.49 -9.85 -14.20
N ARG A 228 15.36 -8.85 -14.36
CA ARG A 228 16.82 -9.07 -14.40
C ARG A 228 17.46 -9.08 -13.02
N LYS A 229 17.03 -8.17 -12.11
CA LYS A 229 17.78 -7.81 -10.90
C LYS A 229 17.06 -8.09 -9.59
N ALA A 230 15.71 -8.00 -9.51
CA ALA A 230 14.99 -8.20 -8.26
C ALA A 230 15.15 -9.62 -7.69
N ARG A 231 15.06 -9.76 -6.38
CA ARG A 231 15.21 -11.02 -5.64
C ARG A 231 14.27 -12.12 -6.16
N ARG A 232 13.00 -11.79 -6.35
CA ARG A 232 12.00 -12.73 -6.88
C ARG A 232 11.80 -12.62 -8.41
N LYS A 233 12.68 -11.87 -9.13
CA LYS A 233 12.54 -11.59 -10.57
C LYS A 233 11.19 -10.96 -10.92
N PHE A 234 10.58 -10.31 -9.97
CA PHE A 234 9.31 -9.62 -10.06
C PHE A 234 9.29 -8.47 -9.05
N LEU A 235 8.53 -7.42 -9.35
CA LEU A 235 8.25 -6.31 -8.46
C LEU A 235 6.75 -6.10 -8.42
N ILE A 236 6.17 -6.14 -7.23
CA ILE A 236 4.76 -5.82 -7.01
C ILE A 236 4.61 -4.30 -7.07
N CYS A 237 3.68 -3.80 -7.87
CA CYS A 237 3.44 -2.37 -8.05
C CYS A 237 2.00 -2.02 -7.70
N ASP A 238 1.83 -0.99 -6.87
CA ASP A 238 0.55 -0.37 -6.56
C ASP A 238 0.64 1.15 -6.57
N ALA A 239 -0.50 1.81 -6.49
CA ALA A 239 -0.62 3.27 -6.39
C ALA A 239 -1.96 3.66 -5.77
N HIS A 240 -2.07 4.90 -5.28
CA HIS A 240 -3.37 5.53 -5.01
C HIS A 240 -4.06 5.86 -6.33
N VAL A 241 -5.28 5.33 -6.51
CA VAL A 241 -6.01 5.43 -7.78
C VAL A 241 -7.50 5.73 -7.55
N PRO A 242 -7.90 7.00 -7.46
CA PRO A 242 -9.28 7.39 -7.19
C PRO A 242 -10.25 7.03 -8.34
N ARG A 243 -9.75 6.61 -9.51
CA ARG A 243 -10.54 6.22 -10.68
C ARG A 243 -10.56 4.70 -10.91
N ALA A 244 -10.57 3.93 -9.84
CA ALA A 244 -10.75 2.47 -9.87
C ALA A 244 -9.62 1.66 -10.52
N GLY A 245 -8.47 2.26 -10.79
CA GLY A 245 -7.27 1.61 -11.31
C GLY A 245 -7.05 1.78 -12.82
N PRO A 246 -5.79 1.99 -13.24
CA PRO A 246 -5.43 2.23 -14.63
C PRO A 246 -5.46 0.94 -15.47
N VAL A 247 -6.16 1.02 -16.60
CA VAL A 247 -6.24 -0.05 -17.60
C VAL A 247 -5.81 0.49 -18.96
N VAL A 248 -4.91 -0.21 -19.66
CA VAL A 248 -4.46 0.10 -21.01
C VAL A 248 -4.65 -1.13 -21.89
N ASP A 249 -5.44 -1.02 -22.94
CA ASP A 249 -5.72 -2.11 -23.90
C ASP A 249 -6.17 -3.42 -23.19
N GLY A 250 -7.06 -3.30 -22.19
CA GLY A 250 -7.58 -4.44 -21.40
C GLY A 250 -6.59 -5.02 -20.39
N ARG A 251 -5.42 -4.40 -20.20
CA ARG A 251 -4.39 -4.80 -19.25
C ARG A 251 -4.34 -3.82 -18.08
N LEU A 252 -4.42 -4.36 -16.88
CA LEU A 252 -4.18 -3.60 -15.66
C LEU A 252 -2.70 -3.25 -15.57
N LEU A 253 -2.39 -2.01 -15.16
CA LEU A 253 -1.02 -1.55 -14.98
C LEU A 253 -0.42 -1.95 -13.63
N LEU A 254 -1.27 -2.12 -12.62
CA LEU A 254 -0.89 -2.43 -11.24
C LEU A 254 -1.20 -3.89 -10.89
N ASP A 255 -0.53 -4.41 -9.88
CA ASP A 255 -0.76 -5.76 -9.35
C ASP A 255 -1.90 -5.77 -8.33
N PHE A 256 -2.02 -4.71 -7.56
CA PHE A 256 -3.15 -4.31 -6.73
C PHE A 256 -3.19 -2.78 -6.68
N HIS A 257 -4.22 -2.18 -6.11
CA HIS A 257 -4.21 -0.75 -5.85
C HIS A 257 -4.53 -0.43 -4.39
N SER A 258 -4.38 0.84 -3.99
CA SER A 258 -4.63 1.27 -2.64
C SER A 258 -5.38 2.59 -2.61
N PHE A 259 -6.07 2.85 -1.52
CA PHE A 259 -6.70 4.13 -1.22
C PHE A 259 -6.92 4.29 0.29
N PRO A 260 -7.14 5.52 0.78
CA PRO A 260 -7.45 5.76 2.18
C PRO A 260 -8.82 5.18 2.58
N LEU A 261 -8.95 4.83 3.86
CA LEU A 261 -10.18 4.24 4.43
C LEU A 261 -11.42 5.13 4.30
N ARG A 262 -11.25 6.44 4.40
CA ARG A 262 -12.32 7.45 4.42
C ARG A 262 -13.40 7.17 5.48
N PRO A 263 -13.01 7.10 6.77
CA PRO A 263 -13.99 6.93 7.84
C PRO A 263 -14.97 8.09 7.86
N LYS A 264 -16.27 7.76 7.84
CA LYS A 264 -17.37 8.72 7.88
C LYS A 264 -17.76 9.01 9.32
N GLU A 265 -17.84 10.28 9.70
CA GLU A 265 -18.28 10.72 11.03
C GLU A 265 -19.70 10.21 11.35
N VAL A 266 -19.92 9.83 12.59
CA VAL A 266 -21.28 9.57 13.14
C VAL A 266 -21.76 10.85 13.81
N ALA A 267 -22.71 11.56 13.19
CA ALA A 267 -23.09 12.92 13.55
C ALA A 267 -23.43 13.11 15.05
N ASP A 268 -24.22 12.18 15.61
CA ASP A 268 -24.69 12.24 17.00
C ASP A 268 -23.74 11.56 18.00
N SER A 269 -22.57 11.17 17.56
CA SER A 269 -21.56 10.47 18.38
C SER A 269 -20.17 11.07 18.12
N PRO A 270 -19.82 12.17 18.80
CA PRO A 270 -18.53 12.85 18.60
C PRO A 270 -17.34 11.88 18.67
N GLN A 271 -16.38 12.07 17.77
CA GLN A 271 -15.19 11.25 17.56
C GLN A 271 -15.46 9.82 17.03
N LYS A 272 -16.71 9.37 16.92
CA LYS A 272 -17.05 8.06 16.33
C LYS A 272 -17.08 8.14 14.81
N ALA A 273 -16.67 7.06 14.15
CA ALA A 273 -16.71 6.97 12.70
C ALA A 273 -16.97 5.54 12.22
N VAL A 274 -17.55 5.42 11.03
CA VAL A 274 -17.88 4.16 10.36
C VAL A 274 -17.38 4.19 8.92
N LEU A 275 -17.28 3.03 8.28
CA LEU A 275 -17.04 2.93 6.85
C LEU A 275 -18.36 2.97 6.07
N ALA A 276 -18.33 3.51 4.86
CA ALA A 276 -19.51 3.59 4.00
C ALA A 276 -19.14 3.52 2.53
N VAL A 277 -19.81 2.64 1.78
CA VAL A 277 -19.68 2.57 0.32
C VAL A 277 -20.07 3.90 -0.32
N GLY A 278 -19.23 4.40 -1.24
CA GLY A 278 -19.51 5.65 -1.96
C GLY A 278 -19.30 6.93 -1.16
N TYR A 279 -18.76 6.83 0.04
CA TYR A 279 -18.42 8.01 0.83
C TYR A 279 -17.09 8.62 0.37
N SER A 280 -17.10 9.95 0.13
CA SER A 280 -15.94 10.68 -0.40
C SER A 280 -15.40 10.02 -1.70
N ASP A 281 -14.12 9.73 -1.78
CA ASP A 281 -13.45 9.07 -2.90
C ASP A 281 -13.10 7.59 -2.65
N ALA A 282 -13.67 6.98 -1.61
CA ALA A 282 -13.49 5.56 -1.31
C ALA A 282 -14.03 4.65 -2.43
N LEU A 283 -13.24 3.67 -2.85
CA LEU A 283 -13.51 2.82 -4.01
C LEU A 283 -14.14 1.45 -3.67
N TYR A 284 -14.64 1.28 -2.47
CA TYR A 284 -15.25 0.02 -2.06
C TYR A 284 -16.23 -0.52 -3.11
N GLY A 285 -15.99 -1.75 -3.60
CA GLY A 285 -16.79 -2.41 -4.62
C GLY A 285 -16.66 -1.84 -6.04
N ARG A 286 -15.67 -0.98 -6.32
CA ARG A 286 -15.56 -0.25 -7.60
C ARG A 286 -14.19 -0.36 -8.28
N SER A 287 -13.36 -1.34 -7.94
CA SER A 287 -12.09 -1.51 -8.65
C SER A 287 -12.29 -2.06 -10.07
N ASN A 288 -11.49 -1.57 -11.02
CA ASN A 288 -11.51 -2.07 -12.39
C ASN A 288 -10.96 -3.49 -12.50
N GLY A 289 -11.42 -4.22 -13.51
CA GLY A 289 -10.91 -5.51 -13.91
C GLY A 289 -10.05 -5.46 -15.18
N GLY A 290 -9.46 -6.59 -15.50
CA GLY A 290 -8.61 -6.76 -16.68
C GLY A 290 -7.63 -7.92 -16.53
N THR A 291 -6.64 -7.97 -17.42
CA THR A 291 -5.50 -8.89 -17.30
C THR A 291 -4.38 -8.23 -16.51
N THR A 292 -3.97 -8.84 -15.41
CA THR A 292 -2.91 -8.33 -14.54
C THR A 292 -1.52 -8.45 -15.18
N PRO A 293 -0.49 -7.77 -14.65
CA PRO A 293 0.89 -7.96 -15.07
C PRO A 293 1.40 -9.40 -14.97
N SER A 294 0.86 -10.18 -14.03
CA SER A 294 1.16 -11.61 -13.86
C SER A 294 0.37 -12.55 -14.79
N GLY A 295 -0.56 -12.01 -15.60
CA GLY A 295 -1.28 -12.74 -16.66
C GLY A 295 -2.61 -13.38 -16.24
N TRP A 296 -3.03 -13.33 -14.98
CA TRP A 296 -4.37 -13.76 -14.60
C TRP A 296 -5.40 -12.64 -14.81
N ARG A 297 -6.67 -13.00 -14.99
CA ARG A 297 -7.78 -12.06 -15.20
C ARG A 297 -8.64 -11.94 -13.96
N CYS A 298 -9.20 -10.76 -13.75
CA CYS A 298 -10.19 -10.50 -12.72
C CYS A 298 -11.23 -9.50 -13.21
N GLU A 299 -12.41 -9.54 -12.60
CA GLU A 299 -13.45 -8.51 -12.77
C GLU A 299 -13.13 -7.27 -11.93
N HIS A 300 -12.57 -7.49 -10.75
CA HIS A 300 -12.15 -6.46 -9.83
C HIS A 300 -10.75 -6.79 -9.29
N LEU A 301 -9.83 -5.82 -9.39
CA LEU A 301 -8.47 -5.97 -8.87
C LEU A 301 -8.51 -5.92 -7.34
N PRO A 302 -7.77 -6.79 -6.63
CA PRO A 302 -7.57 -6.66 -5.19
C PRO A 302 -6.99 -5.30 -4.81
N TYR A 303 -7.30 -4.82 -3.60
CA TYR A 303 -6.80 -3.54 -3.12
C TYR A 303 -6.56 -3.51 -1.61
N LEU A 304 -5.66 -2.61 -1.18
CA LEU A 304 -5.47 -2.25 0.22
C LEU A 304 -6.21 -0.95 0.54
N VAL A 305 -6.80 -0.90 1.72
CA VAL A 305 -7.22 0.36 2.34
C VAL A 305 -6.39 0.63 3.58
N GLU A 306 -5.99 1.89 3.77
CA GLU A 306 -5.07 2.28 4.82
C GLU A 306 -5.53 3.51 5.58
N PHE A 307 -4.96 3.68 6.78
CA PHE A 307 -5.09 4.93 7.52
C PHE A 307 -4.16 5.98 6.94
N ASP A 308 -4.71 6.99 6.29
CA ASP A 308 -3.93 8.07 5.68
C ASP A 308 -3.51 9.16 6.68
N ASN A 309 -2.47 9.92 6.36
CA ASN A 309 -1.97 11.05 7.14
C ASN A 309 -1.90 12.35 6.32
N PHE A 310 -2.92 12.63 5.53
CA PHE A 310 -2.94 13.74 4.58
C PHE A 310 -3.07 15.13 5.21
N GLY A 311 -3.20 15.27 6.51
CA GLY A 311 -3.29 16.57 7.20
C GLY A 311 -4.53 16.68 8.07
N GLY A 312 -5.15 17.88 8.11
CA GLY A 312 -6.32 18.10 8.96
C GLY A 312 -6.93 19.48 8.72
N THR A 313 -8.05 19.73 9.39
CA THR A 313 -8.68 21.06 9.38
C THR A 313 -8.05 22.00 10.42
N ARG A 314 -8.49 23.26 10.41
CA ARG A 314 -8.10 24.23 11.44
C ARG A 314 -8.79 24.00 12.80
N ALA A 315 -9.79 23.12 12.83
CA ALA A 315 -10.62 22.81 14.01
C ALA A 315 -10.60 21.29 14.30
N PRO A 316 -9.44 20.71 14.69
CA PRO A 316 -9.36 19.30 15.01
C PRO A 316 -10.25 18.97 16.22
N GLY A 317 -10.95 17.83 16.15
CA GLY A 317 -11.92 17.41 17.15
C GLY A 317 -13.36 17.87 16.87
N GLN A 318 -13.58 18.74 15.89
CA GLN A 318 -14.91 19.17 15.46
C GLN A 318 -15.31 18.49 14.15
N SER A 319 -16.63 18.32 13.96
CA SER A 319 -17.14 17.72 12.71
C SER A 319 -16.70 18.54 11.50
N SER A 320 -16.15 17.85 10.51
CA SER A 320 -15.76 18.40 9.21
C SER A 320 -16.81 18.21 8.12
N GLN A 321 -17.97 17.58 8.45
CA GLN A 321 -19.04 17.22 7.53
C GLN A 321 -20.04 18.36 7.24
N ALA A 322 -19.89 19.52 7.86
CA ALA A 322 -20.87 20.61 7.77
C ALA A 322 -21.20 21.08 6.34
N ARG A 323 -20.34 20.77 5.36
CA ARG A 323 -20.49 21.14 3.94
C ARG A 323 -20.60 19.92 3.00
N GLY A 324 -20.86 18.73 3.54
CA GLY A 324 -20.89 17.46 2.79
C GLY A 324 -19.73 16.52 3.13
N PRO A 325 -19.54 15.46 2.34
CA PRO A 325 -18.46 14.49 2.57
C PRO A 325 -17.10 15.16 2.67
N SER A 326 -16.32 14.80 3.69
CA SER A 326 -14.97 15.30 3.92
C SER A 326 -13.98 14.14 4.00
N ILE A 327 -12.76 14.37 3.48
CA ILE A 327 -11.65 13.43 3.65
C ILE A 327 -11.08 13.45 5.08
N PHE A 328 -11.45 14.44 5.89
CA PHE A 328 -11.02 14.53 7.28
C PHE A 328 -12.10 13.99 8.20
N THR A 329 -11.68 13.20 9.19
CA THR A 329 -12.56 12.59 10.18
C THR A 329 -12.45 13.38 11.48
N TRP A 330 -13.53 14.07 11.87
CA TRP A 330 -13.54 14.99 13.03
C TRP A 330 -12.39 16.01 12.98
N GLY A 331 -12.08 16.50 11.78
CA GLY A 331 -11.04 17.50 11.56
C GLY A 331 -9.61 16.96 11.53
N PHE A 332 -9.40 15.67 11.71
CA PHE A 332 -8.09 14.99 11.65
C PHE A 332 -7.91 14.22 10.33
N ASP A 333 -6.66 13.94 9.96
CA ASP A 333 -6.38 12.81 9.08
C ASP A 333 -6.71 11.48 9.79
N GLU A 334 -6.78 10.41 9.02
CA GLU A 334 -7.33 9.14 9.49
C GLU A 334 -6.51 8.51 10.62
N ILE A 335 -5.18 8.45 10.48
CA ILE A 335 -4.32 7.87 11.52
C ILE A 335 -4.27 8.76 12.77
N THR A 336 -4.32 10.08 12.60
CA THR A 336 -4.37 11.00 13.75
C THR A 336 -5.72 10.89 14.48
N TRP A 337 -6.84 10.84 13.76
CA TRP A 337 -8.14 10.54 14.36
C TRP A 337 -8.10 9.24 15.16
N PHE A 338 -7.57 8.16 14.57
CA PHE A 338 -7.46 6.86 15.21
C PHE A 338 -6.60 6.93 16.49
N ALA A 339 -5.46 7.60 16.45
CA ALA A 339 -4.56 7.76 17.59
C ALA A 339 -5.20 8.56 18.76
N TRP A 340 -6.15 9.45 18.47
CA TRP A 340 -6.89 10.18 19.51
C TRP A 340 -7.94 9.35 20.24
N GLN A 341 -8.30 8.16 19.70
CA GLN A 341 -9.31 7.32 20.32
C GLN A 341 -8.77 6.58 21.54
N PRO A 342 -9.62 6.27 22.54
CA PRO A 342 -9.25 5.36 23.62
C PRO A 342 -8.82 3.99 23.08
N GLU A 343 -7.91 3.30 23.77
CA GLU A 343 -7.36 2.02 23.34
C GLU A 343 -8.45 0.96 23.05
N GLY A 344 -9.43 0.81 23.95
CA GLY A 344 -10.55 -0.12 23.74
C GLY A 344 -11.31 0.16 22.46
N TYR A 345 -11.61 1.44 22.16
CA TYR A 345 -12.30 1.80 20.92
C TYR A 345 -11.42 1.56 19.68
N ARG A 346 -10.10 1.83 19.75
CA ARG A 346 -9.19 1.50 18.64
C ARG A 346 -9.22 0.00 18.32
N ASN A 347 -9.17 -0.84 19.34
CA ASN A 347 -9.21 -2.30 19.19
C ASN A 347 -10.54 -2.76 18.57
N GLU A 348 -11.67 -2.29 19.10
CA GLU A 348 -13.01 -2.56 18.54
C GLU A 348 -13.14 -2.08 17.10
N TRP A 349 -12.60 -0.90 16.79
CA TRP A 349 -12.69 -0.32 15.46
C TRP A 349 -11.86 -1.07 14.42
N LEU A 350 -10.70 -1.63 14.79
CA LEU A 350 -9.94 -2.51 13.89
C LEU A 350 -10.71 -3.79 13.54
N HIS A 351 -11.33 -4.45 14.53
CA HIS A 351 -12.22 -5.59 14.28
C HIS A 351 -13.41 -5.20 13.40
N TYR A 352 -14.03 -4.06 13.67
CA TYR A 352 -15.12 -3.54 12.87
C TYR A 352 -14.68 -3.31 11.41
N ALA A 353 -13.60 -2.58 11.17
CA ALA A 353 -13.14 -2.24 9.83
C ALA A 353 -12.75 -3.49 9.02
N TRP A 354 -12.08 -4.45 9.67
CA TRP A 354 -11.72 -5.73 9.08
C TRP A 354 -12.94 -6.53 8.63
N ASN A 355 -13.92 -6.70 9.52
CA ASN A 355 -15.14 -7.45 9.22
C ASN A 355 -16.00 -6.73 8.18
N TRP A 356 -16.14 -5.40 8.31
CA TRP A 356 -16.88 -4.59 7.35
C TRP A 356 -16.34 -4.76 5.92
N LEU A 357 -15.03 -4.75 5.73
CA LEU A 357 -14.41 -4.98 4.41
C LEU A 357 -14.73 -6.38 3.87
N LYS A 358 -14.62 -7.41 4.71
CA LYS A 358 -14.95 -8.80 4.30
C LYS A 358 -16.40 -8.95 3.84
N GLU A 359 -17.31 -8.24 4.49
CA GLU A 359 -18.75 -8.30 4.19
C GLU A 359 -19.11 -7.52 2.93
N HIS A 360 -18.48 -6.37 2.69
CA HIS A 360 -18.86 -5.45 1.63
C HIS A 360 -18.06 -5.62 0.33
N ASP A 361 -16.78 -5.99 0.40
CA ASP A 361 -15.97 -6.27 -0.79
C ASP A 361 -14.82 -7.22 -0.48
N ARG A 362 -14.97 -8.46 -0.88
CA ARG A 362 -13.92 -9.50 -0.70
C ARG A 362 -12.61 -9.23 -1.44
N ASN A 363 -12.55 -8.25 -2.35
CA ASN A 363 -11.30 -7.81 -2.98
C ASN A 363 -10.56 -6.79 -2.12
N GLY A 364 -11.19 -6.24 -1.08
CA GLY A 364 -10.61 -5.27 -0.16
C GLY A 364 -9.91 -5.90 1.03
N PHE A 365 -8.74 -5.36 1.37
CA PHE A 365 -7.94 -5.79 2.51
C PHE A 365 -7.57 -4.57 3.35
N LEU A 366 -7.72 -4.68 4.68
CA LEU A 366 -7.27 -3.63 5.59
C LEU A 366 -5.75 -3.73 5.75
N GLN A 367 -5.03 -2.67 5.37
CA GLN A 367 -3.64 -2.52 5.76
C GLN A 367 -3.59 -2.01 7.19
N MET A 368 -3.16 -2.85 8.12
CA MET A 368 -3.11 -2.51 9.54
C MET A 368 -2.19 -1.31 9.80
N PRO A 369 -2.55 -0.40 10.71
CA PRO A 369 -1.66 0.68 11.12
C PRO A 369 -0.56 0.11 12.02
N GLY A 370 0.70 0.23 11.61
CA GLY A 370 1.87 -0.21 12.37
C GLY A 370 2.68 0.95 12.91
N GLY A 371 3.42 1.64 12.03
CA GLY A 371 4.19 2.85 12.33
C GLY A 371 3.83 3.98 11.37
N ARG A 372 3.32 5.12 11.88
CA ARG A 372 2.93 6.25 11.02
C ARG A 372 3.04 7.59 11.73
N MET A 373 3.50 8.61 11.01
CA MET A 373 3.56 9.98 11.52
C MET A 373 2.17 10.56 11.73
N LEU A 374 1.97 11.25 12.85
CA LEU A 374 0.75 11.96 13.21
C LEU A 374 0.90 13.46 12.90
N THR A 375 -0.11 14.06 12.28
CA THR A 375 -0.11 15.49 11.96
C THR A 375 -0.33 16.33 13.20
N ASN A 376 -1.25 15.92 14.07
CA ASN A 376 -1.60 16.61 15.30
C ASN A 376 -1.99 15.59 16.39
N GLY A 377 -1.05 14.75 16.78
CA GLY A 377 -1.28 13.65 17.71
C GLY A 377 -1.70 14.10 19.13
N PRO A 378 -2.19 13.18 19.96
CA PRO A 378 -2.64 13.47 21.30
C PRO A 378 -1.47 13.93 22.20
N PRO A 379 -1.75 14.72 23.26
CA PRO A 379 -0.75 15.04 24.27
C PRO A 379 -0.38 13.79 25.07
N SER A 380 0.85 13.71 25.56
CA SER A 380 1.31 12.61 26.39
C SER A 380 2.46 13.02 27.32
N ALA A 381 2.45 12.47 28.51
CA ALA A 381 3.54 12.63 29.47
C ALA A 381 4.84 11.99 28.95
N GLU A 382 4.77 10.87 28.25
CA GLU A 382 5.91 10.21 27.60
C GLU A 382 6.53 11.06 26.49
N ALA A 383 5.76 12.01 25.93
CA ALA A 383 6.26 13.03 25.00
C ALA A 383 6.76 14.30 25.73
N GLY A 384 7.05 14.20 27.03
CA GLY A 384 7.50 15.34 27.84
C GLY A 384 6.45 16.44 28.00
N GLY A 385 5.16 16.11 27.98
CA GLY A 385 4.04 17.04 27.98
C GLY A 385 3.70 17.63 26.60
N GLY A 386 4.45 17.24 25.57
CA GLY A 386 4.18 17.60 24.18
C GLY A 386 3.17 16.65 23.51
N ARG A 387 3.08 16.78 22.18
CA ARG A 387 2.23 15.88 21.37
C ARG A 387 3.01 14.68 20.87
N ILE A 388 2.36 13.50 20.86
CA ILE A 388 2.88 12.31 20.22
C ILE A 388 2.97 12.59 18.71
N ARG A 389 4.13 12.30 18.13
CA ARG A 389 4.39 12.55 16.70
C ARG A 389 4.28 11.31 15.83
N TRP A 390 4.29 10.13 16.45
CA TRP A 390 4.22 8.85 15.76
C TRP A 390 3.23 7.93 16.44
N TYR A 391 2.43 7.27 15.64
CA TYR A 391 1.67 6.10 16.06
C TYR A 391 2.56 4.86 15.90
N PHE A 392 2.59 4.01 16.92
CA PHE A 392 3.21 2.68 16.89
C PHE A 392 2.21 1.67 17.42
N ALA A 393 1.90 0.63 16.62
CA ALA A 393 0.98 -0.44 17.06
C ALA A 393 1.55 -1.32 18.17
N ASN A 394 2.86 -1.26 18.39
CA ASN A 394 3.61 -2.01 19.40
C ASN A 394 2.92 -1.95 20.76
N ALA A 395 3.05 -3.04 21.51
CA ALA A 395 2.70 -3.07 22.93
C ALA A 395 3.49 -1.98 23.70
N LYS A 396 2.80 -1.24 24.57
CA LYS A 396 3.46 -0.24 25.41
C LYS A 396 4.43 -0.94 26.36
N SER A 397 5.71 -0.60 26.29
CA SER A 397 6.79 -1.25 27.02
C SER A 397 7.97 -0.30 27.22
N ALA A 398 8.99 -0.73 27.96
CA ALA A 398 10.24 0.03 28.09
C ALA A 398 10.94 0.22 26.73
N ALA A 399 10.80 -0.70 25.79
CA ALA A 399 11.34 -0.61 24.44
C ALA A 399 10.51 0.32 23.53
N CYS A 400 9.19 0.43 23.76
CA CYS A 400 8.27 1.31 23.04
C CYS A 400 7.34 2.04 24.03
N PRO A 401 7.83 3.07 24.77
CA PRO A 401 7.01 3.77 25.78
C PRO A 401 5.79 4.49 25.20
N GLN A 402 5.86 4.87 23.91
CA GLN A 402 4.77 5.54 23.17
C GLN A 402 3.93 4.55 22.36
N GLY A 403 4.04 3.23 22.61
CA GLY A 403 3.23 2.21 21.96
C GLY A 403 1.73 2.40 22.25
N PHE A 404 0.91 2.19 21.24
CA PHE A 404 -0.55 2.33 21.31
C PHE A 404 -1.26 1.00 21.66
N SER A 405 -0.51 -0.10 21.77
CA SER A 405 -0.98 -1.43 22.24
C SER A 405 -2.04 -2.10 21.32
N GLN A 406 -1.92 -1.92 20.00
CA GLN A 406 -2.77 -2.65 19.05
C GLN A 406 -2.15 -3.95 18.55
N GLU A 407 -0.92 -4.27 18.91
CA GLU A 407 -0.18 -5.44 18.46
C GLU A 407 -0.98 -6.75 18.65
N GLU A 408 -1.46 -7.02 19.85
CA GLU A 408 -2.22 -8.23 20.14
C GLU A 408 -3.60 -8.27 19.48
N THR A 409 -4.23 -7.10 19.29
CA THR A 409 -5.48 -6.99 18.54
C THR A 409 -5.28 -7.33 17.07
N ILE A 410 -4.22 -6.82 16.44
CA ILE A 410 -3.88 -7.14 15.05
C ILE A 410 -3.60 -8.63 14.91
N LYS A 411 -2.84 -9.20 15.85
CA LYS A 411 -2.54 -10.64 15.88
C LYS A 411 -3.83 -11.48 15.97
N ALA A 412 -4.72 -11.14 16.91
CA ALA A 412 -5.99 -11.85 17.07
C ALA A 412 -6.85 -11.78 15.81
N ILE A 413 -7.02 -10.60 15.20
CA ILE A 413 -7.76 -10.43 13.93
C ILE A 413 -7.18 -11.34 12.85
N TRP A 414 -5.87 -11.43 12.72
CA TRP A 414 -5.22 -12.23 11.71
C TRP A 414 -5.26 -13.73 11.99
N ASP A 415 -5.19 -14.13 13.24
CA ASP A 415 -5.31 -15.55 13.67
C ASP A 415 -6.74 -16.06 13.45
N GLU A 416 -7.75 -15.21 13.67
CA GLU A 416 -9.16 -15.52 13.43
C GLU A 416 -9.54 -15.48 11.93
N ASP A 417 -8.70 -14.90 11.07
CA ASP A 417 -9.01 -14.78 9.65
C ASP A 417 -8.97 -16.11 8.92
N THR A 418 -10.14 -16.65 8.68
CA THR A 418 -10.37 -17.91 7.95
C THR A 418 -10.60 -17.73 6.46
N ARG A 419 -10.29 -16.57 5.88
CA ARG A 419 -10.32 -16.37 4.42
C ARG A 419 -9.41 -17.40 3.76
N LYS A 420 -10.01 -18.40 3.17
CA LYS A 420 -9.35 -19.50 2.42
C LYS A 420 -10.00 -19.63 1.05
#